data_0eb49d9f17a02fc345d8693948acd953
#
_entry.id   0eb49d9f17a02fc345d8693948acd953
#
_cell.length_a   1.000
_cell.length_b   1.000
_cell.length_c   1.000
_cell.angle_alpha   90.00
_cell.angle_beta   90.00
_cell.angle_gamma   90.00
#
_symmetry.space_group_name_H-M   'P 1'
#
loop_
_entity.id
_entity.type
_entity.pdbx_description
1 polymer ?
#
loop_
_entity_poly.entity_id
_entity_poly.type
_entity_poly.pdbx_seq_one_letter_code
_entity_poly.pdbx_strand_id
1 'polypeptide(L)'
;MSQGLPLREDVPVSETWDLVDLFKDDQQYYESIDALVQQANQFHHTYATTLNSIEQINTALAELENILIALDRLSNYAELRLSVDTSNIEAQVLSAKLSTTYGKIVSQLSFVESEILELPEEILQQLEESCPYQHYIKQLIKQKPFQLSASVEQVLATLSPTLNSPYDLYGTTKMLDITFDSFEHDGTTYPVDYATFENDYEDNKEPEFRRKSFKSFSDGIRKYQHTTAATYNMQVQQEKIEADLRGFESVIDYLLHSQEVTRDMFDRQIDMIMRDLAPVMQKYAKLLQRIHGLDNMRFEDLKISVDPDYEPEISIEDSKNYIFGALSVLGDDYTNMLREAYDQRWIDFAQNKGKDTGAFCASPYFTHSYVFISWIGKMAEAFVLAHELGHAGHFTLAQKHQPYLESEASMYFVEAPSTMNEMLMANYLFNTSDNPRFKRWVIGSILSRTYYHNMVTHLLEAAYQREVYHKVDQGESLNAPTLNEIMLNVYKQFFGDAVDMTEGAELTWMRQPHYYMGLYSYTYSAGLTIGTVVSQKIKNEGQPAVDAWLETLKKGGSVSPVELANIAGVDITTEQPLKSTIQYISDLVDEVEKLTDEIEQANN
;
A
#
# COMPACT_ATOMS: atom_id res chain seq x y z
N MET A 1 -8.42 33.03 12.48
CA MET A 1 -9.55 32.10 12.62
C MET A 1 -9.42 31.16 11.42
N SER A 2 -8.97 29.95 11.61
CA SER A 2 -9.03 28.94 10.54
C SER A 2 -10.51 28.79 10.17
N GLN A 3 -10.89 29.16 8.97
CA GLN A 3 -12.17 28.75 8.44
C GLN A 3 -12.12 27.22 8.42
N GLY A 4 -13.11 26.56 9.07
CA GLY A 4 -13.22 25.12 9.00
C GLY A 4 -13.35 24.67 7.53
N LEU A 5 -13.00 23.40 7.24
CA LEU A 5 -13.13 22.85 5.89
C LEU A 5 -14.55 23.05 5.34
N PRO A 6 -14.72 23.33 4.02
CA PRO A 6 -16.02 23.47 3.38
C PRO A 6 -16.81 22.14 3.42
N LEU A 7 -18.11 22.20 3.21
CA LEU A 7 -18.90 20.99 2.96
C LEU A 7 -18.62 20.48 1.55
N ARG A 8 -18.86 19.18 1.31
CA ARG A 8 -18.66 18.56 -0.03
C ARG A 8 -19.41 19.27 -1.14
N GLU A 9 -20.61 19.76 -0.86
CA GLU A 9 -21.46 20.49 -1.81
C GLU A 9 -20.95 21.91 -2.15
N ASP A 10 -20.06 22.47 -1.33
CA ASP A 10 -19.51 23.81 -1.48
C ASP A 10 -18.18 23.86 -2.25
N VAL A 11 -17.55 22.69 -2.52
CA VAL A 11 -16.27 22.64 -3.24
C VAL A 11 -16.45 22.78 -4.75
N PRO A 12 -15.44 23.36 -5.48
CA PRO A 12 -15.51 23.47 -6.92
C PRO A 12 -15.65 22.10 -7.61
N VAL A 13 -16.63 21.96 -8.50
CA VAL A 13 -16.84 20.72 -9.27
C VAL A 13 -15.60 20.32 -10.08
N SER A 14 -14.82 21.31 -10.54
CA SER A 14 -13.56 21.06 -11.26
C SER A 14 -12.47 20.40 -10.43
N GLU A 15 -12.61 20.39 -9.10
CA GLU A 15 -11.68 19.75 -8.16
C GLU A 15 -12.20 18.40 -7.65
N THR A 16 -13.29 17.90 -8.20
CA THR A 16 -13.92 16.64 -7.84
C THR A 16 -13.90 15.67 -9.01
N TRP A 17 -13.82 14.39 -8.73
CA TRP A 17 -14.00 13.36 -9.77
C TRP A 17 -15.45 13.24 -10.27
N ASP A 18 -15.65 12.52 -11.39
CA ASP A 18 -16.96 12.24 -11.96
C ASP A 18 -17.18 10.72 -12.04
N LEU A 19 -18.18 10.22 -11.32
CA LEU A 19 -18.47 8.78 -11.23
C LEU A 19 -19.51 8.30 -12.27
N VAL A 20 -19.91 9.17 -13.21
CA VAL A 20 -20.96 8.85 -14.20
C VAL A 20 -20.60 7.64 -15.09
N ASP A 21 -19.31 7.38 -15.30
CA ASP A 21 -18.83 6.24 -16.08
C ASP A 21 -18.98 4.90 -15.34
N LEU A 22 -19.13 4.95 -14.01
CA LEU A 22 -19.51 3.77 -13.23
C LEU A 22 -21.03 3.58 -13.23
N PHE A 23 -21.75 4.55 -12.67
CA PHE A 23 -23.21 4.57 -12.65
C PHE A 23 -23.72 5.98 -12.80
N LYS A 24 -24.75 6.15 -13.61
CA LYS A 24 -25.36 7.44 -13.88
C LYS A 24 -25.95 8.06 -12.60
N ASP A 25 -26.53 7.25 -11.76
CA ASP A 25 -27.16 7.63 -10.51
C ASP A 25 -27.34 6.41 -9.56
N ASP A 26 -27.72 6.68 -8.31
CA ASP A 26 -27.92 5.67 -7.29
C ASP A 26 -29.07 4.70 -7.65
N GLN A 27 -30.06 5.10 -8.46
CA GLN A 27 -31.11 4.23 -8.91
C GLN A 27 -30.56 3.13 -9.83
N GLN A 28 -29.74 3.49 -10.83
CA GLN A 28 -29.07 2.53 -11.69
C GLN A 28 -28.18 1.58 -10.89
N TYR A 29 -27.51 2.08 -9.87
CA TYR A 29 -26.69 1.28 -8.96
C TYR A 29 -27.53 0.20 -8.25
N TYR A 30 -28.66 0.56 -7.63
CA TYR A 30 -29.52 -0.41 -6.95
C TYR A 30 -30.13 -1.45 -7.90
N GLU A 31 -30.56 -1.01 -9.09
CA GLU A 31 -31.07 -1.94 -10.12
C GLU A 31 -29.97 -2.94 -10.54
N SER A 32 -28.71 -2.50 -10.61
CA SER A 32 -27.57 -3.35 -10.95
C SER A 32 -27.23 -4.35 -9.85
N ILE A 33 -27.34 -3.98 -8.56
CA ILE A 33 -27.18 -4.94 -7.45
C ILE A 33 -28.22 -6.09 -7.57
N ASP A 34 -29.49 -5.75 -7.78
CA ASP A 34 -30.55 -6.75 -7.83
C ASP A 34 -30.40 -7.66 -9.06
N ALA A 35 -29.97 -7.10 -10.19
CA ALA A 35 -29.65 -7.86 -11.40
C ALA A 35 -28.46 -8.81 -11.19
N LEU A 36 -27.41 -8.36 -10.52
CA LEU A 36 -26.21 -9.16 -10.27
C LEU A 36 -26.51 -10.34 -9.32
N VAL A 37 -27.35 -10.16 -8.32
CA VAL A 37 -27.82 -11.27 -7.46
C VAL A 37 -28.53 -12.34 -8.28
N GLN A 38 -29.40 -11.94 -9.23
CA GLN A 38 -30.10 -12.88 -10.10
C GLN A 38 -29.12 -13.60 -11.03
N GLN A 39 -28.15 -12.88 -11.56
CA GLN A 39 -27.11 -13.45 -12.44
C GLN A 39 -26.24 -14.46 -11.69
N ALA A 40 -25.79 -14.17 -10.46
CA ALA A 40 -25.03 -15.10 -9.64
C ALA A 40 -25.83 -16.36 -9.28
N ASN A 41 -27.11 -16.23 -8.96
CA ASN A 41 -28.00 -17.39 -8.73
C ASN A 41 -28.18 -18.24 -9.99
N GLN A 42 -28.36 -17.61 -11.16
CA GLN A 42 -28.47 -18.32 -12.43
C GLN A 42 -27.17 -19.03 -12.80
N PHE A 43 -26.03 -18.37 -12.58
CA PHE A 43 -24.70 -18.94 -12.78
C PHE A 43 -24.52 -20.22 -11.94
N HIS A 44 -24.81 -20.14 -10.64
CA HIS A 44 -24.76 -21.29 -9.75
C HIS A 44 -25.66 -22.44 -10.24
N HIS A 45 -26.90 -22.13 -10.60
CA HIS A 45 -27.84 -23.13 -11.09
C HIS A 45 -27.38 -23.80 -12.40
N THR A 46 -26.68 -23.08 -13.25
CA THR A 46 -26.22 -23.56 -14.55
C THR A 46 -24.98 -24.44 -14.43
N TYR A 47 -24.00 -24.02 -13.57
CA TYR A 47 -22.68 -24.61 -13.59
C TYR A 47 -22.35 -25.50 -12.40
N ALA A 48 -22.98 -25.32 -11.23
CA ALA A 48 -22.68 -26.13 -10.05
C ALA A 48 -22.90 -27.64 -10.35
N THR A 49 -21.90 -28.43 -10.03
CA THR A 49 -21.78 -29.88 -10.29
C THR A 49 -21.66 -30.29 -11.78
N THR A 50 -21.38 -29.34 -12.68
CA THR A 50 -21.28 -29.62 -14.11
C THR A 50 -19.92 -29.33 -14.73
N LEU A 51 -18.96 -28.77 -13.98
CA LEU A 51 -17.63 -28.38 -14.47
C LEU A 51 -16.72 -29.60 -14.71
N ASN A 52 -17.01 -30.38 -15.77
CA ASN A 52 -16.32 -31.63 -16.02
C ASN A 52 -15.59 -31.71 -17.38
N SER A 53 -15.62 -30.65 -18.17
CA SER A 53 -14.89 -30.53 -19.43
C SER A 53 -14.25 -29.15 -19.60
N ILE A 54 -13.14 -29.08 -20.34
CA ILE A 54 -12.43 -27.82 -20.61
C ILE A 54 -13.34 -26.77 -21.25
N GLU A 55 -14.22 -27.17 -22.17
CA GLU A 55 -15.16 -26.25 -22.84
C GLU A 55 -16.15 -25.62 -21.85
N GLN A 56 -16.72 -26.44 -20.96
CA GLN A 56 -17.63 -25.93 -19.91
C GLN A 56 -16.91 -25.01 -18.91
N ILE A 57 -15.70 -25.38 -18.50
CA ILE A 57 -14.90 -24.58 -17.57
C ILE A 57 -14.55 -23.22 -18.20
N ASN A 58 -14.08 -23.20 -19.44
CA ASN A 58 -13.77 -21.94 -20.13
C ASN A 58 -15.02 -21.05 -20.29
N THR A 59 -16.18 -21.64 -20.56
CA THR A 59 -17.45 -20.91 -20.65
C THR A 59 -17.85 -20.35 -19.28
N ALA A 60 -17.76 -21.17 -18.24
CA ALA A 60 -18.07 -20.75 -16.87
C ALA A 60 -17.13 -19.66 -16.37
N LEU A 61 -15.82 -19.76 -16.64
CA LEU A 61 -14.86 -18.72 -16.26
C LEU A 61 -15.13 -17.39 -16.97
N ALA A 62 -15.52 -17.40 -18.23
CA ALA A 62 -15.89 -16.18 -18.95
C ALA A 62 -17.18 -15.53 -18.39
N GLU A 63 -18.16 -16.33 -17.94
CA GLU A 63 -19.36 -15.80 -17.26
C GLU A 63 -19.04 -15.34 -15.84
N LEU A 64 -18.20 -16.08 -15.11
CA LEU A 64 -17.70 -15.68 -13.79
C LEU A 64 -17.00 -14.32 -13.85
N GLU A 65 -16.12 -14.14 -14.82
CA GLU A 65 -15.42 -12.88 -15.05
C GLU A 65 -16.39 -11.70 -15.20
N ASN A 66 -17.45 -11.86 -16.00
CA ASN A 66 -18.47 -10.80 -16.17
C ASN A 66 -19.21 -10.48 -14.85
N ILE A 67 -19.47 -11.47 -14.01
CA ILE A 67 -20.08 -11.27 -12.69
C ILE A 67 -19.12 -10.51 -11.77
N LEU A 68 -17.84 -10.89 -11.75
CA LEU A 68 -16.81 -10.25 -10.93
C LEU A 68 -16.56 -8.81 -11.37
N ILE A 69 -16.50 -8.52 -12.68
CA ILE A 69 -16.40 -7.15 -13.20
C ILE A 69 -17.60 -6.28 -12.75
N ALA A 70 -18.82 -6.83 -12.81
CA ALA A 70 -19.99 -6.10 -12.35
C ALA A 70 -19.94 -5.84 -10.83
N LEU A 71 -19.46 -6.81 -10.04
CA LEU A 71 -19.29 -6.70 -8.60
C LEU A 71 -18.19 -5.66 -8.26
N ASP A 72 -17.07 -5.68 -8.96
CA ASP A 72 -15.98 -4.72 -8.85
C ASP A 72 -16.47 -3.28 -9.09
N ARG A 73 -17.24 -3.05 -10.14
CA ARG A 73 -17.82 -1.73 -10.44
C ARG A 73 -18.78 -1.24 -9.34
N LEU A 74 -19.59 -2.14 -8.78
CA LEU A 74 -20.48 -1.81 -7.67
C LEU A 74 -19.68 -1.47 -6.42
N SER A 75 -18.64 -2.22 -6.12
CA SER A 75 -17.77 -2.01 -4.96
C SER A 75 -17.06 -0.67 -5.04
N ASN A 76 -16.44 -0.39 -6.18
CA ASN A 76 -15.76 0.88 -6.41
C ASN A 76 -16.71 2.08 -6.32
N TYR A 77 -17.90 2.02 -6.91
CA TYR A 77 -18.87 3.13 -6.82
C TYR A 77 -19.26 3.43 -5.37
N ALA A 78 -19.54 2.39 -4.58
CA ALA A 78 -19.91 2.54 -3.18
C ALA A 78 -18.77 3.16 -2.36
N GLU A 79 -17.55 2.67 -2.54
CA GLU A 79 -16.36 3.14 -1.85
C GLU A 79 -15.99 4.59 -2.23
N LEU A 80 -15.96 4.90 -3.52
CA LEU A 80 -15.65 6.23 -4.03
C LEU A 80 -16.69 7.29 -3.62
N ARG A 81 -17.97 6.91 -3.50
CA ARG A 81 -19.04 7.76 -2.96
C ARG A 81 -18.85 8.04 -1.47
N LEU A 82 -18.42 7.03 -0.71
CA LEU A 82 -18.25 7.14 0.73
C LEU A 82 -16.97 7.89 1.11
N SER A 83 -15.85 7.64 0.40
CA SER A 83 -14.53 8.21 0.73
C SER A 83 -14.48 9.74 0.64
N VAL A 84 -15.26 10.35 -0.25
CA VAL A 84 -15.31 11.82 -0.37
C VAL A 84 -16.11 12.53 0.72
N ASP A 85 -17.02 11.81 1.39
CA ASP A 85 -17.76 12.27 2.57
C ASP A 85 -18.28 11.08 3.39
N THR A 86 -17.51 10.64 4.35
CA THR A 86 -17.85 9.52 5.23
C THR A 86 -19.06 9.78 6.12
N SER A 87 -19.49 11.05 6.28
CA SER A 87 -20.68 11.45 7.02
C SER A 87 -21.97 11.42 6.18
N ASN A 88 -21.86 11.18 4.88
CA ASN A 88 -22.99 11.15 3.96
C ASN A 88 -23.84 9.89 4.18
N ILE A 89 -25.07 10.10 4.68
CA ILE A 89 -25.98 9.00 5.04
C ILE A 89 -26.38 8.15 3.82
N GLU A 90 -26.56 8.76 2.65
CA GLU A 90 -26.94 8.06 1.42
C GLU A 90 -25.80 7.12 0.97
N ALA A 91 -24.55 7.61 1.00
CA ALA A 91 -23.37 6.80 0.69
C ALA A 91 -23.18 5.64 1.70
N GLN A 92 -23.40 5.88 2.98
CA GLN A 92 -23.38 4.82 4.01
C GLN A 92 -24.43 3.73 3.77
N VAL A 93 -25.66 4.12 3.42
CA VAL A 93 -26.76 3.17 3.11
C VAL A 93 -26.42 2.35 1.87
N LEU A 94 -25.85 2.99 0.85
CA LEU A 94 -25.44 2.37 -0.40
C LEU A 94 -24.33 1.31 -0.16
N SER A 95 -23.32 1.66 0.61
CA SER A 95 -22.24 0.75 1.02
C SER A 95 -22.75 -0.43 1.88
N ALA A 96 -23.62 -0.17 2.85
CA ALA A 96 -24.21 -1.22 3.70
C ALA A 96 -25.08 -2.20 2.89
N LYS A 97 -25.83 -1.73 1.90
CA LYS A 97 -26.60 -2.58 0.99
C LYS A 97 -25.68 -3.51 0.18
N LEU A 98 -24.58 -2.99 -0.33
CA LEU A 98 -23.59 -3.79 -1.06
C LEU A 98 -22.97 -4.85 -0.15
N SER A 99 -22.49 -4.47 1.03
CA SER A 99 -21.86 -5.37 2.00
C SER A 99 -22.77 -6.58 2.32
N THR A 100 -24.07 -6.32 2.55
CA THR A 100 -25.06 -7.38 2.80
C THR A 100 -25.24 -8.30 1.59
N THR A 101 -25.06 -7.79 0.37
CA THR A 101 -25.31 -8.51 -0.88
C THR A 101 -24.07 -9.24 -1.37
N TYR A 102 -22.90 -8.66 -1.15
CA TYR A 102 -21.59 -9.19 -1.55
C TYR A 102 -21.40 -10.64 -1.08
N GLY A 103 -21.60 -10.92 0.20
CA GLY A 103 -21.47 -12.27 0.73
C GLY A 103 -22.41 -13.29 0.08
N LYS A 104 -23.62 -12.86 -0.33
CA LYS A 104 -24.56 -13.74 -1.06
C LYS A 104 -24.07 -14.07 -2.45
N ILE A 105 -23.53 -13.06 -3.17
CA ILE A 105 -22.99 -13.24 -4.53
C ILE A 105 -21.78 -14.17 -4.47
N VAL A 106 -20.79 -13.87 -3.63
CA VAL A 106 -19.57 -14.68 -3.52
C VAL A 106 -19.87 -16.12 -3.11
N SER A 107 -20.84 -16.34 -2.22
CA SER A 107 -21.27 -17.69 -1.83
C SER A 107 -21.83 -18.50 -3.02
N GLN A 108 -22.48 -17.85 -4.00
CA GLN A 108 -22.97 -18.54 -5.20
C GLN A 108 -21.85 -18.89 -6.20
N LEU A 109 -20.69 -18.24 -6.09
CA LEU A 109 -19.56 -18.41 -7.01
C LEU A 109 -18.50 -19.39 -6.47
N SER A 110 -18.47 -19.63 -5.16
CA SER A 110 -17.39 -20.34 -4.45
C SER A 110 -17.15 -21.80 -4.89
N PHE A 111 -18.13 -22.44 -5.57
CA PHE A 111 -17.98 -23.81 -6.05
C PHE A 111 -16.99 -23.95 -7.21
N VAL A 112 -16.74 -22.87 -7.98
CA VAL A 112 -15.99 -22.93 -9.24
C VAL A 112 -14.57 -23.45 -9.01
N GLU A 113 -13.84 -22.84 -8.10
CA GLU A 113 -12.46 -23.23 -7.80
C GLU A 113 -12.40 -24.65 -7.21
N SER A 114 -13.30 -24.97 -6.29
CA SER A 114 -13.37 -26.29 -5.68
C SER A 114 -13.64 -27.39 -6.71
N GLU A 115 -14.59 -27.21 -7.62
CA GLU A 115 -14.90 -28.20 -8.65
C GLU A 115 -13.79 -28.35 -9.69
N ILE A 116 -13.13 -27.25 -10.09
CA ILE A 116 -11.95 -27.31 -10.97
C ILE A 116 -10.84 -28.12 -10.30
N LEU A 117 -10.55 -27.91 -9.03
CA LEU A 117 -9.47 -28.60 -8.31
C LEU A 117 -9.76 -30.10 -8.04
N GLU A 118 -11.03 -30.51 -8.05
CA GLU A 118 -11.44 -31.93 -7.96
C GLU A 118 -11.17 -32.72 -9.26
N LEU A 119 -10.88 -32.04 -10.37
CA LEU A 119 -10.64 -32.71 -11.67
C LEU A 119 -9.36 -33.56 -11.66
N PRO A 120 -9.33 -34.61 -12.54
CA PRO A 120 -8.11 -35.39 -12.75
C PRO A 120 -6.93 -34.52 -13.21
N GLU A 121 -5.72 -34.87 -12.76
CA GLU A 121 -4.48 -34.15 -13.07
C GLU A 121 -4.27 -33.90 -14.57
N GLU A 122 -4.60 -34.89 -15.40
CA GLU A 122 -4.48 -34.81 -16.87
C GLU A 122 -5.38 -33.73 -17.46
N ILE A 123 -6.58 -33.51 -16.89
CA ILE A 123 -7.50 -32.45 -17.33
C ILE A 123 -7.01 -31.08 -16.84
N LEU A 124 -6.50 -31.01 -15.61
CA LEU A 124 -5.93 -29.77 -15.07
C LEU A 124 -4.73 -29.29 -15.88
N GLN A 125 -3.82 -30.19 -16.27
CA GLN A 125 -2.69 -29.85 -17.15
C GLN A 125 -3.15 -29.34 -18.53
N GLN A 126 -4.13 -30.02 -19.13
CA GLN A 126 -4.69 -29.57 -20.40
C GLN A 126 -5.42 -28.21 -20.26
N LEU A 127 -6.08 -27.97 -19.14
CA LEU A 127 -6.73 -26.70 -18.83
C LEU A 127 -5.70 -25.57 -18.70
N GLU A 128 -4.61 -25.78 -17.97
CA GLU A 128 -3.51 -24.83 -17.84
C GLU A 128 -2.91 -24.41 -19.20
N GLU A 129 -2.74 -25.39 -20.12
CA GLU A 129 -2.17 -25.13 -21.44
C GLU A 129 -3.14 -24.45 -22.42
N SER A 130 -4.45 -24.64 -22.28
CA SER A 130 -5.46 -24.24 -23.28
C SER A 130 -6.45 -23.17 -22.83
N CYS A 131 -6.51 -22.86 -21.54
CA CYS A 131 -7.40 -21.85 -20.97
C CYS A 131 -6.95 -20.42 -21.35
N PRO A 132 -7.88 -19.50 -21.65
CA PRO A 132 -7.54 -18.08 -21.78
C PRO A 132 -6.94 -17.45 -20.49
N TYR A 133 -7.14 -18.06 -19.33
CA TYR A 133 -6.70 -17.63 -18.01
C TYR A 133 -5.60 -18.54 -17.47
N GLN A 134 -4.48 -18.64 -18.18
CA GLN A 134 -3.43 -19.63 -17.91
C GLN A 134 -2.78 -19.45 -16.55
N HIS A 135 -2.47 -18.21 -16.18
CA HIS A 135 -1.82 -17.94 -14.89
C HIS A 135 -2.79 -18.18 -13.72
N TYR A 136 -4.03 -17.75 -13.85
CA TYR A 136 -5.09 -18.02 -12.87
C TYR A 136 -5.25 -19.53 -12.60
N ILE A 137 -5.35 -20.34 -13.66
CA ILE A 137 -5.43 -21.81 -13.53
C ILE A 137 -4.15 -22.39 -12.89
N LYS A 138 -2.98 -21.91 -13.30
CA LYS A 138 -1.70 -22.30 -12.69
C LYS A 138 -1.66 -22.03 -11.18
N GLN A 139 -2.19 -20.88 -10.76
CA GLN A 139 -2.27 -20.54 -9.33
C GLN A 139 -3.26 -21.47 -8.59
N LEU A 140 -4.42 -21.74 -9.17
CA LEU A 140 -5.35 -22.71 -8.58
C LEU A 140 -4.71 -24.09 -8.41
N ILE A 141 -4.02 -24.59 -9.44
CA ILE A 141 -3.34 -25.91 -9.36
C ILE A 141 -2.28 -25.92 -8.27
N LYS A 142 -1.53 -24.83 -8.07
CA LYS A 142 -0.56 -24.71 -6.97
C LYS A 142 -1.21 -24.78 -5.59
N GLN A 143 -2.46 -24.34 -5.45
CA GLN A 143 -3.19 -24.41 -4.19
C GLN A 143 -3.73 -25.81 -3.86
N LYS A 144 -3.87 -26.67 -4.88
CA LYS A 144 -4.47 -28.02 -4.74
C LYS A 144 -3.89 -28.86 -3.59
N PRO A 145 -2.56 -28.92 -3.34
CA PRO A 145 -1.98 -29.69 -2.23
C PRO A 145 -2.40 -29.18 -0.84
N PHE A 146 -2.83 -27.92 -0.74
CA PHE A 146 -3.18 -27.23 0.49
C PHE A 146 -4.70 -27.03 0.66
N GLN A 147 -5.48 -27.56 -0.29
CA GLN A 147 -6.94 -27.50 -0.26
C GLN A 147 -7.50 -28.44 0.80
N LEU A 148 -8.40 -27.94 1.61
CA LEU A 148 -9.15 -28.73 2.57
C LEU A 148 -10.38 -29.36 1.91
N SER A 149 -11.03 -30.32 2.59
CA SER A 149 -12.27 -30.87 2.06
C SER A 149 -13.35 -29.78 1.92
N ALA A 150 -14.24 -29.89 0.93
CA ALA A 150 -15.28 -28.91 0.67
C ALA A 150 -16.12 -28.59 1.93
N SER A 151 -16.37 -29.58 2.81
CA SER A 151 -17.09 -29.36 4.06
C SER A 151 -16.32 -28.53 5.08
N VAL A 152 -14.99 -28.63 5.10
CA VAL A 152 -14.14 -27.81 5.99
C VAL A 152 -14.01 -26.39 5.44
N GLU A 153 -13.79 -26.24 4.14
CA GLU A 153 -13.78 -24.91 3.50
C GLU A 153 -15.11 -24.16 3.72
N GLN A 154 -16.24 -24.84 3.62
CA GLN A 154 -17.55 -24.27 3.91
C GLN A 154 -17.69 -23.80 5.38
N VAL A 155 -17.15 -24.57 6.34
CA VAL A 155 -17.15 -24.17 7.75
C VAL A 155 -16.27 -22.93 7.95
N LEU A 156 -15.06 -22.92 7.42
CA LEU A 156 -14.16 -21.75 7.50
C LEU A 156 -14.78 -20.51 6.87
N ALA A 157 -15.37 -20.64 5.68
CA ALA A 157 -16.08 -19.54 5.01
C ALA A 157 -17.26 -19.02 5.85
N THR A 158 -18.01 -19.92 6.52
CA THR A 158 -19.12 -19.53 7.40
C THR A 158 -18.62 -18.79 8.65
N LEU A 159 -17.45 -19.16 9.17
CA LEU A 159 -16.83 -18.53 10.32
C LEU A 159 -16.06 -17.24 9.99
N SER A 160 -15.79 -16.97 8.71
CA SER A 160 -14.97 -15.85 8.24
C SER A 160 -15.30 -14.50 8.92
N PRO A 161 -16.57 -14.07 9.10
CA PRO A 161 -16.86 -12.83 9.80
C PRO A 161 -16.36 -12.80 11.25
N THR A 162 -16.36 -13.96 11.92
CA THR A 162 -15.84 -14.07 13.30
C THR A 162 -14.32 -14.15 13.32
N LEU A 163 -13.73 -14.85 12.35
CA LEU A 163 -12.29 -14.97 12.23
C LEU A 163 -11.63 -13.62 11.86
N ASN A 164 -12.29 -12.79 11.06
CA ASN A 164 -11.80 -11.46 10.70
C ASN A 164 -12.04 -10.38 11.79
N SER A 165 -12.78 -10.71 12.86
CA SER A 165 -13.09 -9.76 13.93
C SER A 165 -11.87 -9.15 14.67
N PRO A 166 -10.66 -9.76 14.71
CA PRO A 166 -9.49 -9.11 15.29
C PRO A 166 -9.15 -7.77 14.63
N TYR A 167 -9.25 -7.69 13.28
CA TYR A 167 -9.03 -6.44 12.55
C TYR A 167 -10.05 -5.36 12.92
N ASP A 168 -11.33 -5.72 12.95
CA ASP A 168 -12.41 -4.81 13.32
C ASP A 168 -12.27 -4.31 14.76
N LEU A 169 -11.89 -5.21 15.69
CA LEU A 169 -11.65 -4.86 17.08
C LEU A 169 -10.44 -3.94 17.25
N TYR A 170 -9.37 -4.18 16.47
CA TYR A 170 -8.22 -3.29 16.43
C TYR A 170 -8.62 -1.89 15.96
N GLY A 171 -9.34 -1.79 14.83
CA GLY A 171 -9.84 -0.53 14.29
C GLY A 171 -10.74 0.23 15.28
N THR A 172 -11.69 -0.47 15.89
CA THR A 172 -12.58 0.10 16.92
C THR A 172 -11.78 0.64 18.12
N THR A 173 -10.84 -0.15 18.63
CA THR A 173 -9.98 0.26 19.74
C THR A 173 -9.16 1.50 19.39
N LYS A 174 -8.49 1.49 18.23
CA LYS A 174 -7.62 2.57 17.76
C LYS A 174 -8.38 3.87 17.52
N MET A 175 -9.53 3.80 16.85
CA MET A 175 -10.22 4.99 16.34
C MET A 175 -11.28 5.55 17.30
N LEU A 176 -11.85 4.71 18.19
CA LEU A 176 -12.98 5.11 19.02
C LEU A 176 -12.70 5.09 20.53
N ASP A 177 -11.91 4.12 21.02
CA ASP A 177 -11.77 3.90 22.46
C ASP A 177 -10.52 4.56 23.06
N ILE A 178 -9.42 4.65 22.30
CA ILE A 178 -8.18 5.22 22.82
C ILE A 178 -8.37 6.71 23.08
N THR A 179 -8.03 7.11 24.30
CA THR A 179 -8.05 8.52 24.71
C THR A 179 -6.66 8.98 25.10
N PHE A 180 -6.34 10.21 24.75
CA PHE A 180 -5.05 10.82 24.98
C PHE A 180 -5.19 12.00 25.93
N ASP A 181 -4.18 12.21 26.77
CA ASP A 181 -4.09 13.39 27.59
C ASP A 181 -3.49 14.53 26.75
N SER A 182 -3.95 15.77 26.95
CA SER A 182 -3.34 16.96 26.36
C SER A 182 -1.97 17.24 26.98
N PHE A 183 -1.09 17.92 26.25
CA PHE A 183 0.19 18.39 26.79
C PHE A 183 0.30 19.92 26.77
N GLU A 184 1.16 20.45 27.62
CA GLU A 184 1.43 21.88 27.74
C GLU A 184 2.74 22.24 27.03
N HIS A 185 2.71 23.26 26.15
CA HIS A 185 3.90 23.83 25.52
C HIS A 185 3.73 25.34 25.39
N ASP A 186 4.73 26.10 25.89
CA ASP A 186 4.74 27.57 25.88
C ASP A 186 3.46 28.24 26.43
N GLY A 187 2.89 27.65 27.49
CA GLY A 187 1.68 28.14 28.14
C GLY A 187 0.38 27.87 27.39
N THR A 188 0.44 27.08 26.32
CA THR A 188 -0.72 26.63 25.53
C THR A 188 -0.93 25.13 25.72
N THR A 189 -2.19 24.74 25.87
CA THR A 189 -2.62 23.33 25.96
C THR A 189 -2.93 22.80 24.56
N TYR A 190 -2.32 21.69 24.19
CA TYR A 190 -2.50 21.03 22.90
C TYR A 190 -3.23 19.69 23.08
N PRO A 191 -4.38 19.48 22.43
CA PRO A 191 -5.04 18.18 22.43
C PRO A 191 -4.25 17.17 21.60
N VAL A 192 -4.40 15.89 21.92
CA VAL A 192 -3.75 14.78 21.19
C VAL A 192 -4.80 13.77 20.76
N ASP A 193 -4.73 13.37 19.52
CA ASP A 193 -5.39 12.21 18.94
C ASP A 193 -4.48 11.62 17.85
N TYR A 194 -4.88 10.49 17.22
CA TYR A 194 -4.07 9.86 16.18
C TYR A 194 -3.80 10.79 15.01
N ALA A 195 -4.85 11.41 14.47
CA ALA A 195 -4.75 12.24 13.26
C ALA A 195 -3.89 13.48 13.52
N THR A 196 -4.13 14.18 14.63
CA THR A 196 -3.35 15.37 15.02
C THR A 196 -1.89 15.04 15.30
N PHE A 197 -1.63 13.91 15.96
CA PHE A 197 -0.26 13.49 16.23
C PHE A 197 0.49 13.13 14.94
N GLU A 198 -0.09 12.29 14.09
CA GLU A 198 0.58 11.77 12.89
C GLU A 198 0.73 12.82 11.78
N ASN A 199 -0.21 13.78 11.66
CA ASN A 199 -0.18 14.78 10.59
C ASN A 199 0.47 16.11 10.98
N ASP A 200 0.43 16.51 12.27
CA ASP A 200 0.81 17.86 12.67
C ASP A 200 1.93 17.90 13.72
N TYR A 201 2.04 16.87 14.58
CA TYR A 201 2.93 16.93 15.74
C TYR A 201 4.22 16.11 15.59
N GLU A 202 4.16 14.99 14.88
CA GLU A 202 5.26 14.02 14.80
C GLU A 202 6.49 14.58 14.08
N ASP A 203 6.30 15.50 13.12
CA ASP A 203 7.37 16.15 12.36
C ASP A 203 7.61 17.62 12.77
N ASN A 204 6.98 18.09 13.84
CA ASN A 204 7.10 19.48 14.29
C ASN A 204 8.57 19.88 14.44
N LYS A 205 8.95 21.06 13.94
CA LYS A 205 10.33 21.55 13.95
C LYS A 205 10.91 21.78 15.34
N GLU A 206 10.07 22.06 16.34
CA GLU A 206 10.51 22.33 17.70
C GLU A 206 10.72 21.02 18.47
N PRO A 207 11.96 20.68 18.88
CA PRO A 207 12.25 19.39 19.51
C PRO A 207 11.47 19.15 20.80
N GLU A 208 11.29 20.19 21.63
CA GLU A 208 10.57 20.05 22.88
C GLU A 208 9.07 19.80 22.67
N PHE A 209 8.47 20.46 21.69
CA PHE A 209 7.08 20.22 21.29
C PHE A 209 6.90 18.76 20.84
N ARG A 210 7.73 18.33 19.89
CA ARG A 210 7.69 16.96 19.32
C ARG A 210 7.86 15.88 20.39
N ARG A 211 8.81 16.07 21.32
CA ARG A 211 9.07 15.14 22.43
C ARG A 211 7.93 15.08 23.44
N LYS A 212 7.30 16.22 23.76
CA LYS A 212 6.10 16.26 24.64
C LYS A 212 4.89 15.62 23.99
N SER A 213 4.65 15.88 22.70
CA SER A 213 3.54 15.27 21.95
C SER A 213 3.71 13.76 21.86
N PHE A 214 4.92 13.27 21.52
CA PHE A 214 5.23 11.84 21.48
C PHE A 214 5.02 11.16 22.84
N LYS A 215 5.45 11.79 23.91
CA LYS A 215 5.21 11.25 25.27
C LYS A 215 3.72 11.13 25.57
N SER A 216 2.95 12.19 25.34
CA SER A 216 1.50 12.17 25.58
C SER A 216 0.79 11.12 24.73
N PHE A 217 1.16 11.01 23.45
CA PHE A 217 0.64 10.00 22.54
C PHE A 217 0.99 8.58 23.01
N SER A 218 2.25 8.32 23.33
CA SER A 218 2.73 7.01 23.80
C SER A 218 2.09 6.60 25.13
N ASP A 219 1.93 7.52 26.07
CA ASP A 219 1.23 7.27 27.34
C ASP A 219 -0.26 6.91 27.08
N GLY A 220 -0.89 7.51 26.08
CA GLY A 220 -2.26 7.21 25.66
C GLY A 220 -2.40 5.80 25.15
N ILE A 221 -1.62 5.42 24.12
CA ILE A 221 -1.69 4.06 23.53
C ILE A 221 -1.28 2.97 24.54
N ARG A 222 -0.33 3.24 25.43
CA ARG A 222 0.12 2.31 26.49
C ARG A 222 -1.02 1.81 27.38
N LYS A 223 -2.04 2.64 27.62
CA LYS A 223 -3.22 2.25 28.42
C LYS A 223 -3.95 1.04 27.82
N TYR A 224 -3.82 0.84 26.51
CA TYR A 224 -4.53 -0.19 25.75
C TYR A 224 -3.64 -1.33 25.25
N GLN A 225 -2.33 -1.35 25.61
CA GLN A 225 -1.37 -2.32 25.10
C GLN A 225 -1.79 -3.78 25.33
N HIS A 226 -2.46 -4.10 26.44
CA HIS A 226 -2.89 -5.48 26.72
C HIS A 226 -4.06 -5.91 25.85
N THR A 227 -5.00 -5.01 25.57
CA THR A 227 -6.13 -5.28 24.67
C THR A 227 -5.63 -5.45 23.24
N THR A 228 -4.79 -4.52 22.77
CA THR A 228 -4.20 -4.58 21.42
C THR A 228 -3.33 -5.83 21.25
N ALA A 229 -2.54 -6.21 22.28
CA ALA A 229 -1.74 -7.43 22.23
C ALA A 229 -2.62 -8.69 22.17
N ALA A 230 -3.71 -8.73 22.91
CA ALA A 230 -4.66 -9.86 22.85
C ALA A 230 -5.31 -9.96 21.46
N THR A 231 -5.72 -8.83 20.90
CA THR A 231 -6.31 -8.75 19.56
C THR A 231 -5.33 -9.21 18.48
N TYR A 232 -4.08 -8.73 18.53
CA TYR A 232 -3.05 -9.15 17.58
C TYR A 232 -2.66 -10.63 17.76
N ASN A 233 -2.57 -11.12 18.99
CA ASN A 233 -2.34 -12.55 19.22
C ASN A 233 -3.49 -13.42 18.66
N MET A 234 -4.74 -12.96 18.69
CA MET A 234 -5.86 -13.68 18.07
C MET A 234 -5.69 -13.77 16.55
N GLN A 235 -5.28 -12.69 15.89
CA GLN A 235 -4.96 -12.67 14.45
C GLN A 235 -3.87 -13.69 14.10
N VAL A 236 -2.73 -13.60 14.77
CA VAL A 236 -1.58 -14.47 14.47
C VAL A 236 -1.87 -15.95 14.79
N GLN A 237 -2.64 -16.23 15.85
CA GLN A 237 -3.09 -17.60 16.17
C GLN A 237 -4.06 -18.15 15.13
N GLN A 238 -4.94 -17.35 14.59
CA GLN A 238 -5.82 -17.75 13.48
C GLN A 238 -4.99 -18.13 12.25
N GLU A 239 -4.05 -17.29 11.83
CA GLU A 239 -3.16 -17.57 10.69
C GLU A 239 -2.32 -18.84 10.91
N LYS A 240 -1.86 -19.07 12.16
CA LYS A 240 -1.16 -20.31 12.54
C LYS A 240 -2.08 -21.53 12.40
N ILE A 241 -3.30 -21.45 12.89
CA ILE A 241 -4.27 -22.55 12.79
C ILE A 241 -4.57 -22.87 11.33
N GLU A 242 -4.78 -21.85 10.49
CA GLU A 242 -5.01 -22.05 9.06
C GLU A 242 -3.79 -22.67 8.37
N ALA A 243 -2.58 -22.18 8.64
CA ALA A 243 -1.35 -22.75 8.12
C ALA A 243 -1.21 -24.25 8.48
N ASP A 244 -1.45 -24.60 9.75
CA ASP A 244 -1.38 -25.98 10.23
C ASP A 244 -2.46 -26.87 9.60
N LEU A 245 -3.70 -26.38 9.50
CA LEU A 245 -4.80 -27.13 8.86
C LEU A 245 -4.51 -27.43 7.39
N ARG A 246 -3.90 -26.49 6.69
CA ARG A 246 -3.52 -26.61 5.27
C ARG A 246 -2.22 -27.38 5.06
N GLY A 247 -1.45 -27.67 6.12
CA GLY A 247 -0.23 -28.45 6.07
C GLY A 247 1.03 -27.69 5.70
N PHE A 248 1.03 -26.37 5.89
CA PHE A 248 2.25 -25.56 5.74
C PHE A 248 3.21 -25.75 6.91
N GLU A 249 4.51 -25.66 6.66
CA GLU A 249 5.55 -25.80 7.69
C GLU A 249 5.58 -24.61 8.66
N SER A 250 5.22 -23.41 8.18
CA SER A 250 5.20 -22.17 8.98
C SER A 250 4.09 -21.23 8.55
N VAL A 251 3.73 -20.28 9.42
CA VAL A 251 2.79 -19.20 9.08
C VAL A 251 3.33 -18.36 7.92
N ILE A 252 4.61 -18.05 7.93
CA ILE A 252 5.23 -17.24 6.87
C ILE A 252 5.12 -17.95 5.51
N ASP A 253 5.38 -19.25 5.42
CA ASP A 253 5.27 -19.99 4.16
C ASP A 253 3.82 -20.02 3.66
N TYR A 254 2.85 -20.14 4.56
CA TYR A 254 1.43 -20.04 4.24
C TYR A 254 1.09 -18.66 3.63
N LEU A 255 1.50 -17.58 4.28
CA LEU A 255 1.18 -16.21 3.83
C LEU A 255 1.91 -15.82 2.54
N LEU A 256 3.14 -16.29 2.32
CA LEU A 256 3.89 -16.03 1.09
C LEU A 256 3.37 -16.82 -0.11
N HIS A 257 2.68 -17.95 0.12
CA HIS A 257 2.22 -18.83 -0.95
C HIS A 257 1.30 -18.10 -1.95
N SER A 258 0.32 -17.34 -1.44
CA SER A 258 -0.59 -16.56 -2.26
C SER A 258 0.06 -15.38 -3.00
N GLN A 259 1.20 -14.90 -2.49
CA GLN A 259 1.96 -13.80 -3.10
C GLN A 259 2.96 -14.26 -4.17
N GLU A 260 3.12 -15.57 -4.36
CA GLU A 260 4.12 -16.20 -5.25
C GLU A 260 5.57 -15.81 -4.93
N VAL A 261 5.86 -15.62 -3.66
CA VAL A 261 7.18 -15.24 -3.16
C VAL A 261 7.79 -16.39 -2.37
N THR A 262 9.07 -16.65 -2.61
CA THR A 262 9.78 -17.68 -1.85
C THR A 262 10.23 -17.15 -0.48
N ARG A 263 10.39 -18.08 0.49
CA ARG A 263 10.95 -17.75 1.79
C ARG A 263 12.32 -17.06 1.68
N ASP A 264 13.18 -17.54 0.78
CA ASP A 264 14.50 -16.96 0.55
C ASP A 264 14.43 -15.50 0.05
N MET A 265 13.45 -15.16 -0.76
CA MET A 265 13.24 -13.76 -1.22
C MET A 265 12.81 -12.87 -0.05
N PHE A 266 11.87 -13.33 0.76
CA PHE A 266 11.38 -12.61 1.93
C PHE A 266 12.49 -12.38 2.97
N ASP A 267 13.19 -13.45 3.38
CA ASP A 267 14.25 -13.35 4.37
C ASP A 267 15.42 -12.50 3.87
N ARG A 268 15.82 -12.64 2.61
CA ARG A 268 16.86 -11.83 2.00
C ARG A 268 16.51 -10.33 1.99
N GLN A 269 15.25 -9.98 1.69
CA GLN A 269 14.77 -8.60 1.71
C GLN A 269 14.98 -7.98 3.09
N ILE A 270 14.54 -8.66 4.13
CA ILE A 270 14.67 -8.18 5.52
C ILE A 270 16.14 -8.15 5.94
N ASP A 271 16.88 -9.25 5.76
CA ASP A 271 18.23 -9.38 6.28
C ASP A 271 19.21 -8.40 5.64
N MET A 272 19.11 -8.19 4.33
CA MET A 272 19.98 -7.24 3.64
C MET A 272 19.70 -5.80 4.05
N ILE A 273 18.43 -5.42 4.15
CA ILE A 273 18.09 -4.06 4.54
C ILE A 273 18.48 -3.81 6.00
N MET A 274 18.20 -4.74 6.90
CA MET A 274 18.61 -4.67 8.31
C MET A 274 20.13 -4.58 8.48
N ARG A 275 20.91 -5.19 7.59
CA ARG A 275 22.38 -5.20 7.67
C ARG A 275 23.03 -4.06 6.91
N ASP A 276 22.61 -3.84 5.66
CA ASP A 276 23.36 -3.01 4.70
C ASP A 276 22.79 -1.58 4.60
N LEU A 277 21.46 -1.39 4.79
CA LEU A 277 20.83 -0.06 4.82
C LEU A 277 20.98 0.62 6.19
N ALA A 278 21.03 -0.15 7.27
CA ALA A 278 21.12 0.41 8.62
C ALA A 278 22.28 1.43 8.78
N PRO A 279 23.52 1.16 8.35
CA PRO A 279 24.61 2.16 8.46
C PRO A 279 24.34 3.45 7.67
N VAL A 280 23.64 3.36 6.52
CA VAL A 280 23.27 4.52 5.69
C VAL A 280 22.24 5.38 6.42
N MET A 281 21.24 4.75 7.01
CA MET A 281 20.20 5.47 7.75
C MET A 281 20.69 6.00 9.11
N GLN A 282 21.65 5.34 9.74
CA GLN A 282 22.36 5.87 10.89
C GLN A 282 23.16 7.12 10.53
N LYS A 283 23.82 7.15 9.36
CA LYS A 283 24.46 8.36 8.82
C LYS A 283 23.44 9.48 8.59
N TYR A 284 22.30 9.15 7.98
CA TYR A 284 21.21 10.11 7.75
C TYR A 284 20.66 10.69 9.07
N ALA A 285 20.43 9.87 10.08
CA ALA A 285 20.00 10.32 11.40
C ALA A 285 21.01 11.29 12.05
N LYS A 286 22.30 11.00 11.95
CA LYS A 286 23.37 11.91 12.43
C LYS A 286 23.43 13.21 11.63
N LEU A 287 23.15 13.15 10.33
CA LEU A 287 23.05 14.34 9.48
C LEU A 287 21.87 15.23 9.91
N LEU A 288 20.70 14.66 10.16
CA LEU A 288 19.55 15.38 10.70
C LEU A 288 19.86 15.99 12.08
N GLN A 289 20.52 15.23 12.97
CA GLN A 289 20.98 15.74 14.26
C GLN A 289 21.86 16.99 14.10
N ARG A 290 22.82 16.96 13.15
CA ARG A 290 23.72 18.10 12.86
C ARG A 290 22.93 19.31 12.32
N ILE A 291 22.07 19.09 11.32
CA ILE A 291 21.29 20.16 10.66
C ILE A 291 20.40 20.90 11.67
N HIS A 292 19.77 20.15 12.57
CA HIS A 292 18.85 20.71 13.57
C HIS A 292 19.53 21.11 14.90
N GLY A 293 20.85 20.90 15.02
CA GLY A 293 21.60 21.26 16.24
C GLY A 293 21.12 20.52 17.49
N LEU A 294 20.64 19.25 17.32
CA LEU A 294 20.14 18.45 18.45
C LEU A 294 21.31 17.91 19.30
N ASP A 295 21.16 17.96 20.61
CA ASP A 295 22.16 17.39 21.55
C ASP A 295 22.29 15.87 21.32
N ASN A 296 21.17 15.18 21.12
CA ASN A 296 21.08 13.78 20.77
C ASN A 296 19.91 13.55 19.82
N MET A 297 20.04 12.52 18.96
CA MET A 297 18.96 12.07 18.10
C MET A 297 18.11 11.05 18.86
N ARG A 298 16.82 11.32 19.05
CA ARG A 298 15.87 10.42 19.72
C ARG A 298 14.94 9.79 18.70
N PHE A 299 14.28 8.73 19.09
CA PHE A 299 13.33 8.03 18.23
C PHE A 299 12.27 8.96 17.63
N GLU A 300 11.68 9.83 18.44
CA GLU A 300 10.67 10.81 18.00
C GLU A 300 11.24 11.96 17.14
N ASP A 301 12.56 12.06 17.01
CA ASP A 301 13.20 13.05 16.13
C ASP A 301 13.42 12.52 14.69
N LEU A 302 13.17 11.23 14.43
CA LEU A 302 13.51 10.59 13.15
C LEU A 302 12.68 11.07 11.95
N LYS A 303 11.50 11.65 12.19
CA LYS A 303 10.59 12.11 11.12
C LYS A 303 10.74 13.58 10.74
N ILE A 304 11.66 14.32 11.37
CA ILE A 304 11.91 15.72 11.03
C ILE A 304 12.40 15.85 9.58
N SER A 305 11.89 16.85 8.87
CA SER A 305 12.37 17.13 7.51
C SER A 305 13.76 17.76 7.53
N VAL A 306 14.52 17.61 6.45
CA VAL A 306 15.85 18.25 6.30
C VAL A 306 15.75 19.79 6.37
N ASP A 307 14.65 20.38 5.91
CA ASP A 307 14.41 21.83 5.90
C ASP A 307 12.93 22.12 6.21
N PRO A 308 12.54 22.16 7.48
CA PRO A 308 11.12 22.35 7.86
C PRO A 308 10.58 23.75 7.55
N ASP A 309 11.45 24.70 7.23
CA ASP A 309 11.07 26.08 6.83
C ASP A 309 10.99 26.25 5.29
N TYR A 310 11.10 25.16 4.53
CA TYR A 310 11.07 25.19 3.07
C TYR A 310 10.19 24.06 2.51
N GLU A 311 8.98 24.42 2.14
CA GLU A 311 8.03 23.57 1.40
C GLU A 311 7.48 24.39 0.24
N PRO A 312 7.86 24.10 -1.02
CA PRO A 312 7.38 24.85 -2.17
C PRO A 312 5.86 24.76 -2.32
N GLU A 313 5.22 25.91 -2.57
CA GLU A 313 3.79 25.98 -2.88
C GLU A 313 3.57 25.85 -4.39
N ILE A 314 2.57 25.05 -4.78
CA ILE A 314 2.18 24.89 -6.17
C ILE A 314 0.65 24.81 -6.31
N SER A 315 0.14 25.29 -7.44
CA SER A 315 -1.26 25.11 -7.81
C SER A 315 -1.51 23.73 -8.44
N ILE A 316 -2.78 23.31 -8.53
CA ILE A 316 -3.18 22.13 -9.29
C ILE A 316 -2.72 22.25 -10.75
N GLU A 317 -2.82 23.44 -11.35
CA GLU A 317 -2.38 23.67 -12.73
C GLU A 317 -0.86 23.55 -12.89
N ASP A 318 -0.08 24.03 -11.91
CA ASP A 318 1.39 23.85 -11.93
C ASP A 318 1.77 22.38 -11.78
N SER A 319 1.02 21.60 -11.01
CA SER A 319 1.27 20.16 -10.86
C SER A 319 1.24 19.41 -12.19
N LYS A 320 0.35 19.80 -13.12
CA LYS A 320 0.32 19.25 -14.49
C LYS A 320 1.66 19.39 -15.18
N ASN A 321 2.25 20.58 -15.12
CA ASN A 321 3.52 20.86 -15.80
C ASN A 321 4.66 19.98 -15.26
N TYR A 322 4.71 19.82 -13.94
CA TYR A 322 5.74 18.99 -13.30
C TYR A 322 5.54 17.50 -13.60
N ILE A 323 4.32 17.00 -13.48
CA ILE A 323 3.98 15.59 -13.74
C ILE A 323 4.17 15.25 -15.22
N PHE A 324 3.68 16.07 -16.14
CA PHE A 324 3.85 15.82 -17.58
C PHE A 324 5.32 15.92 -17.98
N GLY A 325 6.07 16.90 -17.43
CA GLY A 325 7.50 17.00 -17.65
C GLY A 325 8.28 15.77 -17.19
N ALA A 326 7.98 15.31 -15.97
CA ALA A 326 8.64 14.15 -15.36
C ALA A 326 8.33 12.83 -16.07
N LEU A 327 7.06 12.60 -16.40
CA LEU A 327 6.57 11.32 -16.92
C LEU A 327 6.54 11.25 -18.45
N SER A 328 6.87 12.34 -19.16
CA SER A 328 6.95 12.36 -20.63
C SER A 328 7.98 11.36 -21.20
N VAL A 329 8.96 10.95 -20.42
CA VAL A 329 9.93 9.92 -20.78
C VAL A 329 9.27 8.56 -21.06
N LEU A 330 8.06 8.31 -20.50
CA LEU A 330 7.28 7.09 -20.71
C LEU A 330 6.50 7.10 -22.06
N GLY A 331 6.60 8.17 -22.84
CA GLY A 331 6.03 8.28 -24.18
C GLY A 331 4.64 8.90 -24.23
N ASP A 332 4.17 9.10 -25.48
CA ASP A 332 2.96 9.89 -25.75
C ASP A 332 1.67 9.21 -25.24
N ASP A 333 1.57 7.89 -25.33
CA ASP A 333 0.38 7.15 -24.87
C ASP A 333 0.20 7.31 -23.36
N TYR A 334 1.29 7.20 -22.59
CA TYR A 334 1.27 7.41 -21.15
C TYR A 334 0.92 8.87 -20.79
N THR A 335 1.53 9.82 -21.50
CA THR A 335 1.26 11.26 -21.28
C THR A 335 -0.18 11.64 -21.66
N ASN A 336 -0.77 11.02 -22.67
CA ASN A 336 -2.17 11.22 -23.04
C ASN A 336 -3.12 10.72 -21.96
N MET A 337 -2.86 9.55 -21.39
CA MET A 337 -3.61 9.05 -20.22
C MET A 337 -3.56 10.04 -19.05
N LEU A 338 -2.38 10.61 -18.77
CA LEU A 338 -2.25 11.64 -17.73
C LEU A 338 -3.10 12.89 -18.04
N ARG A 339 -3.16 13.34 -19.30
CA ARG A 339 -4.02 14.47 -19.69
C ARG A 339 -5.49 14.14 -19.48
N GLU A 340 -5.92 12.95 -19.90
CA GLU A 340 -7.30 12.48 -19.69
C GLU A 340 -7.66 12.47 -18.20
N ALA A 341 -6.73 12.03 -17.32
CA ALA A 341 -6.96 12.02 -15.89
C ALA A 341 -7.30 13.40 -15.30
N TYR A 342 -6.63 14.45 -15.78
CA TYR A 342 -6.96 15.82 -15.37
C TYR A 342 -8.22 16.36 -16.08
N ASP A 343 -8.31 16.19 -17.39
CA ASP A 343 -9.35 16.85 -18.21
C ASP A 343 -10.72 16.20 -18.05
N GLN A 344 -10.78 14.90 -17.76
CA GLN A 344 -12.00 14.12 -17.56
C GLN A 344 -12.37 13.91 -16.09
N ARG A 345 -11.71 14.62 -15.17
CA ARG A 345 -12.03 14.58 -13.75
C ARG A 345 -11.91 13.19 -13.12
N TRP A 346 -10.79 12.51 -13.37
CA TRP A 346 -10.49 11.24 -12.68
C TRP A 346 -10.03 11.49 -11.24
N ILE A 347 -9.54 12.71 -10.93
CA ILE A 347 -8.86 13.07 -9.68
C ILE A 347 -9.78 13.89 -8.80
N ASP A 348 -9.93 13.47 -7.54
CA ASP A 348 -10.60 14.24 -6.50
C ASP A 348 -9.57 15.01 -5.67
N PHE A 349 -9.37 16.27 -5.99
CA PHE A 349 -8.42 17.18 -5.33
C PHE A 349 -8.97 17.84 -4.08
N ALA A 350 -10.29 18.05 -4.03
CA ALA A 350 -10.91 18.91 -3.04
C ALA A 350 -10.64 18.47 -1.60
N GLN A 351 -10.37 19.42 -0.73
CA GLN A 351 -10.45 19.23 0.71
C GLN A 351 -11.84 19.62 1.20
N ASN A 352 -12.52 18.72 1.87
CA ASN A 352 -13.81 19.00 2.48
C ASN A 352 -14.00 18.26 3.80
N LYS A 353 -14.99 18.72 4.57
CA LYS A 353 -15.37 18.05 5.81
C LYS A 353 -15.92 16.66 5.51
N GLY A 354 -15.49 15.66 6.28
CA GLY A 354 -15.93 14.29 6.13
C GLY A 354 -15.18 13.47 5.09
N LYS A 355 -14.29 14.09 4.29
CA LYS A 355 -13.41 13.37 3.37
C LYS A 355 -12.47 12.47 4.14
N ASP A 356 -12.23 11.26 3.64
CA ASP A 356 -11.30 10.31 4.23
C ASP A 356 -9.85 10.81 4.17
N THR A 357 -8.96 10.15 4.88
CA THR A 357 -7.53 10.50 4.95
C THR A 357 -6.71 9.70 3.95
N GLY A 358 -5.50 10.21 3.63
CA GLY A 358 -4.57 9.54 2.74
C GLY A 358 -4.81 9.84 1.27
N ALA A 359 -4.27 8.97 0.41
CA ALA A 359 -4.45 8.98 -1.04
C ALA A 359 -4.57 7.53 -1.53
N PHE A 360 -5.25 7.32 -2.63
CA PHE A 360 -5.35 6.02 -3.30
C PHE A 360 -5.76 6.15 -4.77
N CYS A 361 -5.50 5.10 -5.53
CA CYS A 361 -5.97 4.92 -6.90
C CYS A 361 -6.88 3.70 -6.98
N ALA A 362 -8.15 3.89 -7.35
CA ALA A 362 -9.10 2.84 -7.67
C ALA A 362 -9.24 2.71 -9.19
N SER A 363 -9.19 1.50 -9.72
CA SER A 363 -9.22 1.26 -11.17
C SER A 363 -10.23 0.20 -11.54
N PRO A 364 -11.54 0.52 -11.52
CA PRO A 364 -12.59 -0.42 -11.90
C PRO A 364 -12.40 -0.89 -13.34
N TYR A 365 -12.58 -2.19 -13.56
CA TYR A 365 -12.34 -2.77 -14.88
C TYR A 365 -13.31 -2.20 -15.94
N PHE A 366 -12.81 -1.95 -17.15
CA PHE A 366 -13.52 -1.28 -18.26
C PHE A 366 -13.90 0.18 -18.03
N THR A 367 -13.35 0.84 -17.01
CA THR A 367 -13.47 2.29 -16.85
C THR A 367 -12.09 2.91 -16.76
N HIS A 368 -12.02 4.21 -16.54
CA HIS A 368 -10.76 4.86 -16.18
C HIS A 368 -10.48 4.71 -14.68
N SER A 369 -9.25 5.00 -14.28
CA SER A 369 -8.87 5.06 -12.87
C SER A 369 -9.48 6.27 -12.18
N TYR A 370 -9.69 6.17 -10.87
CA TYR A 370 -10.11 7.25 -9.97
C TYR A 370 -9.03 7.49 -8.94
N VAL A 371 -8.54 8.70 -8.85
CA VAL A 371 -7.46 9.09 -7.93
C VAL A 371 -8.02 9.95 -6.81
N PHE A 372 -7.83 9.49 -5.59
CA PHE A 372 -8.20 10.21 -4.38
C PHE A 372 -6.98 10.89 -3.77
N ILE A 373 -7.07 12.20 -3.52
CA ILE A 373 -6.02 12.99 -2.88
C ILE A 373 -6.65 14.18 -2.15
N SER A 374 -6.04 14.65 -1.08
CA SER A 374 -6.43 15.89 -0.40
C SER A 374 -5.40 16.97 -0.68
N TRP A 375 -5.71 17.85 -1.64
CA TRP A 375 -4.77 18.87 -2.13
C TRP A 375 -4.70 20.07 -1.20
N ILE A 376 -3.51 20.37 -0.66
CA ILE A 376 -3.25 21.54 0.21
C ILE A 376 -2.32 22.59 -0.44
N GLY A 377 -1.95 22.38 -1.71
CA GLY A 377 -1.15 23.35 -2.46
C GLY A 377 0.35 23.25 -2.20
N LYS A 378 0.86 22.10 -1.80
CA LYS A 378 2.28 21.85 -1.55
C LYS A 378 2.91 20.95 -2.62
N MET A 379 4.19 21.17 -2.91
CA MET A 379 4.92 20.35 -3.88
C MET A 379 5.00 18.86 -3.45
N ALA A 380 4.97 18.58 -2.16
CA ALA A 380 4.91 17.23 -1.64
C ALA A 380 3.72 16.44 -2.17
N GLU A 381 2.56 17.09 -2.39
CA GLU A 381 1.37 16.44 -2.94
C GLU A 381 1.50 16.10 -4.42
N ALA A 382 2.36 16.80 -5.16
CA ALA A 382 2.68 16.42 -6.52
C ALA A 382 3.44 15.07 -6.58
N PHE A 383 4.23 14.74 -5.55
CA PHE A 383 4.81 13.40 -5.44
C PHE A 383 3.76 12.33 -5.15
N VAL A 384 2.82 12.61 -4.25
CA VAL A 384 1.69 11.72 -3.96
C VAL A 384 0.85 11.52 -5.23
N LEU A 385 0.55 12.60 -5.95
CA LEU A 385 -0.20 12.52 -7.21
C LEU A 385 0.57 11.73 -8.30
N ALA A 386 1.89 11.89 -8.40
CA ALA A 386 2.72 11.09 -9.31
C ALA A 386 2.70 9.60 -8.93
N HIS A 387 2.67 9.29 -7.64
CA HIS A 387 2.51 7.94 -7.09
C HIS A 387 1.18 7.32 -7.55
N GLU A 388 0.06 7.97 -7.24
CA GLU A 388 -1.28 7.46 -7.59
C GLU A 388 -1.47 7.33 -9.12
N LEU A 389 -0.90 8.27 -9.89
CA LEU A 389 -0.90 8.17 -11.35
C LEU A 389 0.02 7.03 -11.86
N GLY A 390 0.96 6.56 -11.06
CA GLY A 390 1.72 5.34 -11.34
C GLY A 390 0.86 4.09 -11.28
N HIS A 391 0.03 3.98 -10.26
CA HIS A 391 -1.01 2.94 -10.18
C HIS A 391 -2.00 3.04 -11.34
N ALA A 392 -2.52 4.26 -11.62
CA ALA A 392 -3.43 4.48 -12.73
C ALA A 392 -2.85 4.04 -14.08
N GLY A 393 -1.57 4.35 -14.34
CA GLY A 393 -0.85 3.91 -15.53
C GLY A 393 -0.72 2.40 -15.62
N HIS A 394 -0.35 1.75 -14.53
CA HIS A 394 -0.24 0.30 -14.44
C HIS A 394 -1.59 -0.39 -14.72
N PHE A 395 -2.61 -0.05 -13.95
CA PHE A 395 -3.93 -0.68 -14.09
C PHE A 395 -4.55 -0.41 -15.47
N THR A 396 -4.41 0.81 -16.01
CA THR A 396 -4.89 1.11 -17.36
C THR A 396 -4.22 0.24 -18.43
N LEU A 397 -2.90 0.02 -18.33
CA LEU A 397 -2.18 -0.83 -19.28
C LEU A 397 -2.50 -2.32 -19.08
N ALA A 398 -2.56 -2.78 -17.84
CA ALA A 398 -2.92 -4.16 -17.50
C ALA A 398 -4.32 -4.50 -18.02
N GLN A 399 -5.34 -3.72 -17.70
CA GLN A 399 -6.74 -3.95 -18.09
C GLN A 399 -6.97 -3.89 -19.61
N LYS A 400 -6.16 -3.13 -20.35
CA LYS A 400 -6.21 -3.11 -21.83
C LYS A 400 -5.68 -4.40 -22.48
N HIS A 401 -4.81 -5.15 -21.78
CA HIS A 401 -4.09 -6.27 -22.37
C HIS A 401 -4.38 -7.62 -21.70
N GLN A 402 -4.94 -7.61 -20.50
CA GLN A 402 -5.24 -8.82 -19.73
C GLN A 402 -6.74 -8.91 -19.43
N PRO A 403 -7.29 -10.13 -19.34
CA PRO A 403 -8.63 -10.34 -18.81
C PRO A 403 -8.68 -9.97 -17.33
N TYR A 404 -9.88 -9.76 -16.80
CA TYR A 404 -10.08 -9.32 -15.41
C TYR A 404 -9.39 -10.25 -14.39
N LEU A 405 -9.56 -11.58 -14.57
CA LEU A 405 -8.96 -12.58 -13.67
C LEU A 405 -7.42 -12.57 -13.65
N GLU A 406 -6.78 -11.89 -14.60
CA GLU A 406 -5.32 -11.78 -14.72
C GLU A 406 -4.84 -10.32 -14.82
N SER A 407 -5.69 -9.34 -14.48
CA SER A 407 -5.33 -7.92 -14.60
C SER A 407 -4.57 -7.37 -13.38
N GLU A 408 -4.76 -7.97 -12.20
CA GLU A 408 -4.10 -7.51 -10.96
C GLU A 408 -2.77 -8.21 -10.74
N ALA A 409 -1.70 -7.43 -10.66
CA ALA A 409 -0.37 -7.94 -10.32
C ALA A 409 -0.28 -8.35 -8.84
N SER A 410 0.66 -9.25 -8.54
CA SER A 410 0.98 -9.62 -7.16
C SER A 410 1.27 -8.40 -6.29
N MET A 411 0.84 -8.46 -5.02
CA MET A 411 1.15 -7.45 -3.99
C MET A 411 2.65 -7.13 -3.88
N TYR A 412 3.53 -8.08 -4.18
CA TYR A 412 4.98 -7.86 -4.24
C TYR A 412 5.39 -6.79 -5.25
N PHE A 413 4.63 -6.65 -6.33
CA PHE A 413 4.95 -5.75 -7.46
C PHE A 413 4.13 -4.45 -7.44
N VAL A 414 2.99 -4.41 -6.77
CA VAL A 414 1.98 -3.34 -6.91
C VAL A 414 2.54 -1.93 -6.69
N GLU A 415 3.52 -1.76 -5.79
CA GLU A 415 4.14 -0.47 -5.48
C GLU A 415 5.33 -0.10 -6.41
N ALA A 416 5.70 -0.97 -7.32
CA ALA A 416 6.80 -0.65 -8.23
C ALA A 416 6.45 0.47 -9.24
N PRO A 417 5.25 0.52 -9.85
CA PRO A 417 4.85 1.60 -10.76
C PRO A 417 4.69 2.96 -10.07
N SER A 418 4.08 2.98 -8.91
CA SER A 418 3.84 4.19 -8.13
C SER A 418 5.15 4.83 -7.69
N THR A 419 6.03 4.06 -7.07
CA THR A 419 7.34 4.53 -6.60
C THR A 419 8.29 4.87 -7.75
N MET A 420 8.23 4.16 -8.88
CA MET A 420 9.00 4.52 -10.08
C MET A 420 8.61 5.92 -10.59
N ASN A 421 7.33 6.27 -10.61
CA ASN A 421 6.88 7.61 -10.98
C ASN A 421 7.41 8.68 -10.02
N GLU A 422 7.44 8.42 -8.71
CA GLU A 422 8.06 9.33 -7.74
C GLU A 422 9.56 9.54 -8.04
N MET A 423 10.29 8.48 -8.41
CA MET A 423 11.71 8.59 -8.79
C MET A 423 11.90 9.43 -10.05
N LEU A 424 11.05 9.26 -11.07
CA LEU A 424 11.09 10.09 -12.28
C LEU A 424 10.78 11.54 -11.96
N MET A 425 9.80 11.81 -11.08
CA MET A 425 9.46 13.14 -10.61
C MET A 425 10.63 13.79 -9.87
N ALA A 426 11.26 13.08 -8.93
CA ALA A 426 12.44 13.56 -8.21
C ALA A 426 13.60 13.90 -9.15
N ASN A 427 13.91 13.00 -10.08
CA ASN A 427 14.95 13.22 -11.07
C ASN A 427 14.67 14.45 -11.95
N TYR A 428 13.44 14.63 -12.38
CA TYR A 428 13.02 15.79 -13.16
C TYR A 428 13.18 17.08 -12.37
N LEU A 429 12.61 17.17 -11.16
CA LEU A 429 12.70 18.35 -10.31
C LEU A 429 14.14 18.71 -9.95
N PHE A 430 14.97 17.73 -9.61
CA PHE A 430 16.38 17.94 -9.31
C PHE A 430 17.15 18.58 -10.47
N ASN A 431 16.81 18.22 -11.70
CA ASN A 431 17.49 18.71 -12.91
C ASN A 431 16.90 20.02 -13.46
N THR A 432 15.71 20.46 -13.00
CA THR A 432 15.06 21.68 -13.47
C THR A 432 15.45 22.94 -12.72
N SER A 433 16.21 22.82 -11.63
CA SER A 433 16.61 23.96 -10.79
C SER A 433 18.10 23.90 -10.46
N ASP A 434 18.77 25.07 -10.47
CA ASP A 434 20.13 25.23 -9.96
C ASP A 434 20.20 25.67 -8.50
N ASN A 435 19.03 25.91 -7.85
CA ASN A 435 18.97 26.32 -6.46
C ASN A 435 19.33 25.16 -5.51
N PRO A 436 20.42 25.24 -4.73
CA PRO A 436 20.87 24.16 -3.87
C PRO A 436 19.83 23.81 -2.78
N ARG A 437 19.08 24.83 -2.27
CA ARG A 437 18.03 24.60 -1.26
C ARG A 437 16.86 23.79 -1.82
N PHE A 438 16.42 24.11 -3.04
CA PHE A 438 15.39 23.34 -3.73
C PHE A 438 15.86 21.91 -4.03
N LYS A 439 17.07 21.74 -4.56
CA LYS A 439 17.66 20.40 -4.80
C LYS A 439 17.74 19.57 -3.52
N ARG A 440 18.18 20.17 -2.41
CA ARG A 440 18.23 19.51 -1.11
C ARG A 440 16.84 19.11 -0.63
N TRP A 441 15.84 19.98 -0.82
CA TRP A 441 14.45 19.68 -0.49
C TRP A 441 13.93 18.48 -1.31
N VAL A 442 14.17 18.43 -2.63
CA VAL A 442 13.75 17.31 -3.49
C VAL A 442 14.31 15.98 -2.99
N ILE A 443 15.64 15.92 -2.74
CA ILE A 443 16.27 14.70 -2.24
C ILE A 443 15.81 14.36 -0.82
N GLY A 444 15.70 15.36 0.05
CA GLY A 444 15.20 15.20 1.40
C GLY A 444 13.77 14.64 1.45
N SER A 445 12.89 15.09 0.53
CA SER A 445 11.52 14.58 0.40
C SER A 445 11.48 13.12 -0.01
N ILE A 446 12.26 12.71 -1.02
CA ILE A 446 12.37 11.31 -1.43
C ILE A 446 12.96 10.44 -0.31
N LEU A 447 13.98 10.93 0.39
CA LEU A 447 14.58 10.17 1.49
C LEU A 447 13.60 9.97 2.65
N SER A 448 12.90 11.02 3.08
CA SER A 448 12.03 10.97 4.26
C SER A 448 10.66 10.34 3.98
N ARG A 449 10.06 10.61 2.83
CA ARG A 449 8.69 10.18 2.49
C ARG A 449 8.67 8.85 1.77
N THR A 450 9.57 8.62 0.82
CA THR A 450 9.55 7.38 0.02
C THR A 450 10.48 6.33 0.60
N TYR A 451 11.80 6.60 0.69
CA TYR A 451 12.74 5.58 1.15
C TYR A 451 12.62 5.28 2.64
N TYR A 452 12.50 6.29 3.49
CA TYR A 452 12.34 6.05 4.92
C TYR A 452 11.03 5.31 5.22
N HIS A 453 9.94 5.71 4.58
CA HIS A 453 8.65 5.06 4.76
C HIS A 453 8.68 3.59 4.34
N ASN A 454 9.10 3.29 3.11
CA ASN A 454 9.02 1.95 2.53
C ASN A 454 10.18 1.02 2.95
N MET A 455 11.41 1.55 3.06
CA MET A 455 12.62 0.75 3.32
C MET A 455 13.05 0.75 4.79
N VAL A 456 12.49 1.64 5.62
CA VAL A 456 12.76 1.67 7.07
C VAL A 456 11.49 1.38 7.84
N THR A 457 10.47 2.24 7.80
CA THR A 457 9.27 2.05 8.63
C THR A 457 8.62 0.69 8.36
N HIS A 458 8.18 0.42 7.14
CA HIS A 458 7.49 -0.83 6.80
C HIS A 458 8.41 -2.05 6.81
N LEU A 459 9.69 -1.88 6.53
CA LEU A 459 10.59 -3.02 6.63
C LEU A 459 10.87 -3.42 8.08
N LEU A 460 11.02 -2.46 9.01
CA LEU A 460 11.18 -2.79 10.43
C LEU A 460 9.91 -3.43 10.99
N GLU A 461 8.72 -3.06 10.49
CA GLU A 461 7.47 -3.77 10.73
C GLU A 461 7.53 -5.23 10.22
N ALA A 462 8.03 -5.45 9.02
CA ALA A 462 8.19 -6.80 8.47
C ALA A 462 9.21 -7.63 9.28
N ALA A 463 10.31 -7.04 9.69
CA ALA A 463 11.28 -7.68 10.58
C ALA A 463 10.64 -8.05 11.93
N TYR A 464 9.83 -7.15 12.49
CA TYR A 464 9.05 -7.42 13.69
C TYR A 464 8.05 -8.58 13.49
N GLN A 465 7.25 -8.56 12.40
CA GLN A 465 6.31 -9.65 12.10
C GLN A 465 7.01 -11.00 11.95
N ARG A 466 8.17 -11.02 11.30
CA ARG A 466 8.96 -12.25 11.16
C ARG A 466 9.30 -12.86 12.53
N GLU A 467 9.74 -12.06 13.48
CA GLU A 467 10.04 -12.52 14.83
C GLU A 467 8.78 -12.97 15.60
N VAL A 468 7.67 -12.28 15.39
CA VAL A 468 6.36 -12.65 15.97
C VAL A 468 5.93 -14.03 15.46
N TYR A 469 5.97 -14.27 14.15
CA TYR A 469 5.59 -15.56 13.57
C TYR A 469 6.55 -16.68 13.95
N HIS A 470 7.85 -16.42 14.06
CA HIS A 470 8.81 -17.40 14.57
C HIS A 470 8.45 -17.88 15.99
N LYS A 471 8.04 -16.96 16.86
CA LYS A 471 7.61 -17.33 18.23
C LYS A 471 6.34 -18.17 18.22
N VAL A 472 5.37 -17.79 17.41
CA VAL A 472 4.10 -18.52 17.31
C VAL A 472 4.29 -19.92 16.72
N ASP A 473 5.15 -20.07 15.70
CA ASP A 473 5.53 -21.39 15.16
C ASP A 473 6.22 -22.28 16.20
N GLN A 474 6.90 -21.70 17.18
CA GLN A 474 7.50 -22.41 18.34
C GLN A 474 6.48 -22.70 19.46
N GLY A 475 5.21 -22.30 19.30
CA GLY A 475 4.14 -22.51 20.27
C GLY A 475 4.16 -21.49 21.43
N GLU A 476 4.88 -20.37 21.29
CA GLU A 476 4.87 -19.31 22.28
C GLU A 476 3.61 -18.43 22.16
N SER A 477 3.06 -18.01 23.30
CA SER A 477 1.98 -17.07 23.37
C SER A 477 2.50 -15.65 23.41
N LEU A 478 1.86 -14.75 22.64
CA LEU A 478 2.22 -13.34 22.57
C LEU A 478 1.46 -12.54 23.64
N ASN A 479 2.16 -11.62 24.26
CA ASN A 479 1.59 -10.63 25.19
C ASN A 479 2.29 -9.28 25.00
N ALA A 480 1.75 -8.22 25.59
CA ALA A 480 2.29 -6.87 25.40
C ALA A 480 3.78 -6.74 25.72
N PRO A 481 4.32 -7.23 26.85
CA PRO A 481 5.76 -7.20 27.12
C PRO A 481 6.60 -7.89 26.03
N THR A 482 6.19 -9.07 25.57
CA THR A 482 6.89 -9.80 24.49
C THR A 482 6.91 -9.00 23.19
N LEU A 483 5.75 -8.45 22.79
CA LEU A 483 5.63 -7.65 21.56
C LEU A 483 6.45 -6.35 21.64
N ASN A 484 6.42 -5.67 22.79
CA ASN A 484 7.24 -4.50 23.05
C ASN A 484 8.75 -4.80 22.96
N GLU A 485 9.18 -5.93 23.53
CA GLU A 485 10.58 -6.37 23.47
C GLU A 485 11.04 -6.67 22.04
N ILE A 486 10.23 -7.37 21.24
CA ILE A 486 10.55 -7.66 19.84
C ILE A 486 10.73 -6.34 19.07
N MET A 487 9.78 -5.40 19.17
CA MET A 487 9.84 -4.12 18.46
C MET A 487 11.07 -3.32 18.87
N LEU A 488 11.33 -3.19 20.16
CA LEU A 488 12.48 -2.46 20.67
C LEU A 488 13.82 -3.08 20.20
N ASN A 489 13.90 -4.41 20.13
CA ASN A 489 15.09 -5.11 19.65
C ASN A 489 15.33 -4.87 18.16
N VAL A 490 14.27 -4.88 17.33
CA VAL A 490 14.35 -4.56 15.89
C VAL A 490 14.89 -3.13 15.71
N TYR A 491 14.36 -2.15 16.43
CA TYR A 491 14.84 -0.77 16.34
C TYR A 491 16.29 -0.62 16.79
N LYS A 492 16.67 -1.22 17.93
CA LYS A 492 18.06 -1.19 18.43
C LYS A 492 19.04 -1.84 17.46
N GLN A 493 18.63 -2.95 16.83
CA GLN A 493 19.46 -3.61 15.81
C GLN A 493 19.69 -2.72 14.60
N PHE A 494 18.67 -2.00 14.14
CA PHE A 494 18.77 -1.15 12.96
C PHE A 494 19.49 0.17 13.23
N PHE A 495 19.11 0.89 14.29
CA PHE A 495 19.62 2.23 14.55
C PHE A 495 20.91 2.24 15.40
N GLY A 496 21.22 1.16 16.11
CA GLY A 496 22.41 1.09 16.98
C GLY A 496 22.47 2.24 17.97
N ASP A 497 23.66 2.82 18.12
CA ASP A 497 23.93 3.98 18.99
C ASP A 497 23.65 5.33 18.30
N ALA A 498 23.16 5.33 17.07
CA ALA A 498 22.88 6.57 16.34
C ALA A 498 21.59 7.26 16.80
N VAL A 499 20.68 6.53 17.44
CA VAL A 499 19.37 7.01 17.88
C VAL A 499 19.08 6.47 19.28
N ASP A 500 18.74 7.37 20.20
CA ASP A 500 18.29 7.01 21.54
C ASP A 500 16.84 6.50 21.47
N MET A 501 16.62 5.24 21.85
CA MET A 501 15.29 4.65 21.94
C MET A 501 14.57 5.17 23.19
N THR A 502 13.71 6.16 23.00
CA THR A 502 12.88 6.73 24.06
C THR A 502 11.75 5.79 24.46
N GLU A 503 11.29 5.91 25.70
CA GLU A 503 10.12 5.19 26.18
C GLU A 503 8.90 5.54 25.32
N GLY A 504 8.21 4.51 24.78
CA GLY A 504 7.12 4.65 23.81
C GLY A 504 7.49 4.14 22.42
N ALA A 505 8.77 4.12 22.05
CA ALA A 505 9.22 3.55 20.77
C ALA A 505 8.80 2.07 20.63
N GLU A 506 8.85 1.31 21.73
CA GLU A 506 8.44 -0.10 21.78
C GLU A 506 6.96 -0.32 21.51
N LEU A 507 6.13 0.72 21.56
CA LEU A 507 4.67 0.62 21.33
C LEU A 507 4.27 0.83 19.87
N THR A 508 5.21 1.11 18.98
CA THR A 508 4.90 1.44 17.56
C THR A 508 4.14 0.34 16.85
N TRP A 509 4.32 -0.94 17.25
CA TRP A 509 3.54 -2.06 16.71
C TRP A 509 2.02 -1.89 16.91
N MET A 510 1.57 -1.09 17.87
CA MET A 510 0.15 -0.83 18.10
C MET A 510 -0.48 0.12 17.07
N ARG A 511 0.34 0.81 16.27
CA ARG A 511 -0.13 1.87 15.37
C ARG A 511 -0.60 1.34 14.01
N GLN A 512 -0.14 0.17 13.58
CA GLN A 512 -0.21 -0.27 12.19
C GLN A 512 -1.30 -1.32 11.95
N PRO A 513 -2.24 -1.07 11.04
CA PRO A 513 -3.24 -2.05 10.62
C PRO A 513 -2.62 -3.19 9.79
N HIS A 514 -1.48 -2.99 9.16
CA HIS A 514 -0.81 -3.93 8.26
C HIS A 514 -0.55 -5.30 8.91
N TYR A 515 -0.38 -5.35 10.23
CA TYR A 515 -0.19 -6.61 10.97
C TYR A 515 -1.40 -7.55 10.94
N TYR A 516 -2.56 -7.06 10.48
CA TYR A 516 -3.79 -7.82 10.29
C TYR A 516 -4.07 -8.17 8.82
N MET A 517 -3.11 -7.90 7.94
CA MET A 517 -3.21 -8.07 6.48
C MET A 517 -2.18 -9.09 5.95
N GLY A 518 -1.84 -10.11 6.75
CA GLY A 518 -0.78 -11.06 6.43
C GLY A 518 0.59 -10.40 6.35
N LEU A 519 1.43 -10.84 5.43
CA LEU A 519 2.75 -10.25 5.17
C LEU A 519 2.65 -9.11 4.16
N TYR A 520 2.05 -7.98 4.56
CA TYR A 520 1.89 -6.82 3.70
C TYR A 520 3.10 -5.88 3.76
N SER A 521 3.61 -5.58 4.97
CA SER A 521 4.60 -4.50 5.18
C SER A 521 5.90 -4.64 4.37
N TYR A 522 6.40 -5.86 4.09
CA TYR A 522 7.63 -6.02 3.31
C TYR A 522 7.45 -5.69 1.81
N THR A 523 6.21 -5.75 1.29
CA THR A 523 5.93 -5.53 -0.13
C THR A 523 6.24 -4.10 -0.58
N TYR A 524 6.13 -3.13 0.32
CA TYR A 524 6.54 -1.75 0.06
C TYR A 524 8.02 -1.63 -0.33
N SER A 525 8.90 -2.26 0.44
CA SER A 525 10.33 -2.26 0.13
C SER A 525 10.66 -3.08 -1.12
N ALA A 526 9.90 -4.11 -1.41
CA ALA A 526 10.04 -4.93 -2.61
C ALA A 526 9.69 -4.12 -3.87
N GLY A 527 8.53 -3.49 -3.90
CA GLY A 527 8.09 -2.63 -5.00
C GLY A 527 9.04 -1.46 -5.24
N LEU A 528 9.43 -0.76 -4.16
CA LEU A 528 10.38 0.35 -4.25
C LEU A 528 11.78 -0.09 -4.76
N THR A 529 12.23 -1.29 -4.41
CA THR A 529 13.48 -1.85 -4.96
C THR A 529 13.40 -1.98 -6.48
N ILE A 530 12.31 -2.54 -7.01
CA ILE A 530 12.09 -2.65 -8.45
C ILE A 530 11.99 -1.26 -9.09
N GLY A 531 11.15 -0.38 -8.55
CA GLY A 531 10.95 0.99 -9.05
C GLY A 531 12.25 1.79 -9.10
N THR A 532 13.09 1.69 -8.06
CA THR A 532 14.40 2.36 -8.01
C THR A 532 15.33 1.85 -9.13
N VAL A 533 15.48 0.53 -9.28
CA VAL A 533 16.35 -0.05 -10.31
C VAL A 533 15.85 0.31 -11.71
N VAL A 534 14.54 0.21 -11.97
CA VAL A 534 13.95 0.58 -13.26
C VAL A 534 14.16 2.07 -13.57
N SER A 535 13.95 2.97 -12.60
CA SER A 535 14.19 4.41 -12.81
C SER A 535 15.65 4.71 -13.20
N GLN A 536 16.61 4.01 -12.58
CA GLN A 536 18.02 4.14 -12.94
C GLN A 536 18.34 3.56 -14.33
N LYS A 537 17.70 2.44 -14.71
CA LYS A 537 17.80 1.89 -16.07
C LYS A 537 17.24 2.85 -17.10
N ILE A 538 16.08 3.44 -16.89
CA ILE A 538 15.48 4.44 -17.79
C ILE A 538 16.44 5.64 -17.96
N LYS A 539 17.05 6.12 -16.88
CA LYS A 539 18.02 7.22 -16.92
C LYS A 539 19.27 6.87 -17.73
N ASN A 540 19.78 5.64 -17.61
CA ASN A 540 21.07 5.23 -18.18
C ASN A 540 20.96 4.61 -19.58
N GLU A 541 19.88 3.88 -19.85
CA GLU A 541 19.67 3.10 -21.07
C GLU A 541 18.66 3.74 -22.03
N GLY A 542 17.79 4.65 -21.53
CA GLY A 542 16.80 5.37 -22.33
C GLY A 542 15.66 4.49 -22.82
N GLN A 543 15.28 4.65 -24.10
CA GLN A 543 14.08 4.05 -24.67
C GLN A 543 13.96 2.52 -24.51
N PRO A 544 15.03 1.72 -24.65
CA PRO A 544 14.91 0.27 -24.43
C PRO A 544 14.43 -0.10 -23.02
N ALA A 545 14.83 0.64 -21.98
CA ALA A 545 14.36 0.41 -20.61
C ALA A 545 12.90 0.87 -20.43
N VAL A 546 12.51 1.97 -21.10
CA VAL A 546 11.10 2.43 -21.13
C VAL A 546 10.22 1.38 -21.78
N ASP A 547 10.61 0.84 -22.93
CA ASP A 547 9.83 -0.17 -23.66
C ASP A 547 9.65 -1.43 -22.80
N ALA A 548 10.72 -1.91 -22.16
CA ALA A 548 10.68 -3.05 -21.25
C ALA A 548 9.73 -2.79 -20.05
N TRP A 549 9.79 -1.58 -19.49
CA TRP A 549 8.91 -1.19 -18.40
C TRP A 549 7.43 -1.18 -18.81
N LEU A 550 7.10 -0.56 -19.95
CA LEU A 550 5.73 -0.52 -20.46
C LEU A 550 5.20 -1.92 -20.79
N GLU A 551 6.05 -2.81 -21.32
CA GLU A 551 5.68 -4.22 -21.52
C GLU A 551 5.42 -4.95 -20.21
N THR A 552 6.16 -4.63 -19.15
CA THR A 552 5.91 -5.16 -17.80
C THR A 552 4.53 -4.74 -17.30
N LEU A 553 4.18 -3.46 -17.39
CA LEU A 553 2.89 -2.94 -16.93
C LEU A 553 1.69 -3.58 -17.65
N LYS A 554 1.85 -3.97 -18.92
CA LYS A 554 0.80 -4.64 -19.70
C LYS A 554 0.50 -6.07 -19.22
N LYS A 555 1.39 -6.67 -18.43
CA LYS A 555 1.23 -8.05 -17.98
C LYS A 555 0.25 -8.20 -16.80
N GLY A 556 0.06 -7.16 -16.00
CA GLY A 556 -0.80 -7.27 -14.81
C GLY A 556 -0.46 -8.52 -13.99
N GLY A 557 -1.45 -9.34 -13.69
CA GLY A 557 -1.33 -10.61 -12.97
C GLY A 557 -1.22 -11.86 -13.85
N SER A 558 -0.93 -11.70 -15.15
CA SER A 558 -0.82 -12.85 -16.08
C SER A 558 0.50 -13.62 -15.95
N VAL A 559 1.42 -13.14 -15.11
CA VAL A 559 2.72 -13.76 -14.81
C VAL A 559 3.11 -13.52 -13.36
N SER A 560 4.03 -14.32 -12.83
CA SER A 560 4.54 -14.18 -11.46
C SER A 560 5.31 -12.87 -11.24
N PRO A 561 5.46 -12.41 -9.98
CA PRO A 561 6.26 -11.20 -9.67
C PRO A 561 7.71 -11.31 -10.11
N VAL A 562 8.30 -12.51 -10.10
CA VAL A 562 9.66 -12.75 -10.63
C VAL A 562 9.71 -12.53 -12.14
N GLU A 563 8.72 -13.03 -12.88
CA GLU A 563 8.63 -12.83 -14.33
C GLU A 563 8.38 -11.36 -14.69
N LEU A 564 7.49 -10.67 -13.95
CA LEU A 564 7.27 -9.23 -14.10
C LEU A 564 8.56 -8.44 -13.95
N ALA A 565 9.27 -8.64 -12.85
CA ALA A 565 10.53 -7.95 -12.60
C ALA A 565 11.59 -8.25 -13.67
N ASN A 566 11.67 -9.51 -14.14
CA ASN A 566 12.60 -9.91 -15.19
C ASN A 566 12.31 -9.24 -16.54
N ILE A 567 11.03 -9.03 -16.91
CA ILE A 567 10.67 -8.26 -18.12
C ILE A 567 11.19 -6.84 -18.03
N ALA A 568 11.08 -6.20 -16.84
CA ALA A 568 11.68 -4.88 -16.58
C ALA A 568 13.22 -4.91 -16.48
N GLY A 569 13.84 -6.08 -16.59
CA GLY A 569 15.28 -6.27 -16.48
C GLY A 569 15.81 -6.22 -15.04
N VAL A 570 15.01 -6.64 -14.07
CA VAL A 570 15.34 -6.68 -12.64
C VAL A 570 15.21 -8.11 -12.13
N ASP A 571 16.32 -8.77 -11.83
CA ASP A 571 16.33 -10.13 -11.28
C ASP A 571 16.21 -10.09 -9.75
N ILE A 572 14.97 -10.13 -9.25
CA ILE A 572 14.66 -10.11 -7.80
C ILE A 572 15.00 -11.43 -7.09
N THR A 573 15.43 -12.46 -7.79
CA THR A 573 15.91 -13.71 -7.18
C THR A 573 17.33 -13.59 -6.64
N THR A 574 18.02 -12.48 -6.97
CA THR A 574 19.40 -12.18 -6.56
C THR A 574 19.47 -11.03 -5.56
N GLU A 575 20.65 -10.82 -4.98
CA GLU A 575 20.93 -9.67 -4.09
C GLU A 575 21.13 -8.34 -4.83
N GLN A 576 21.35 -8.39 -6.15
CA GLN A 576 21.81 -7.23 -6.91
C GLN A 576 20.84 -6.05 -6.91
N PRO A 577 19.52 -6.22 -7.09
CA PRO A 577 18.56 -5.12 -7.00
C PRO A 577 18.59 -4.36 -5.67
N LEU A 578 18.64 -5.11 -4.56
CA LEU A 578 18.75 -4.52 -3.22
C LEU A 578 20.06 -3.77 -3.01
N LYS A 579 21.20 -4.35 -3.43
CA LYS A 579 22.51 -3.68 -3.35
C LYS A 579 22.51 -2.38 -4.14
N SER A 580 21.96 -2.38 -5.35
CA SER A 580 21.85 -1.18 -6.19
C SER A 580 20.98 -0.11 -5.54
N THR A 581 19.84 -0.50 -4.96
CA THR A 581 18.92 0.41 -4.27
C THR A 581 19.56 1.01 -3.02
N ILE A 582 20.21 0.20 -2.19
CA ILE A 582 20.90 0.67 -0.98
C ILE A 582 22.04 1.64 -1.34
N GLN A 583 22.80 1.34 -2.39
CA GLN A 583 23.83 2.27 -2.88
C GLN A 583 23.22 3.59 -3.35
N TYR A 584 22.11 3.54 -4.08
CA TYR A 584 21.41 4.75 -4.52
C TYR A 584 20.95 5.60 -3.33
N ILE A 585 20.40 4.99 -2.27
CA ILE A 585 20.03 5.71 -1.04
C ILE A 585 21.25 6.33 -0.37
N SER A 586 22.36 5.61 -0.32
CA SER A 586 23.63 6.15 0.20
C SER A 586 24.09 7.39 -0.57
N ASP A 587 24.02 7.34 -1.91
CA ASP A 587 24.39 8.47 -2.77
C ASP A 587 23.47 9.69 -2.54
N LEU A 588 22.18 9.46 -2.30
CA LEU A 588 21.23 10.54 -1.93
C LEU A 588 21.57 11.18 -0.58
N VAL A 589 21.93 10.37 0.43
CA VAL A 589 22.35 10.88 1.74
C VAL A 589 23.62 11.72 1.62
N ASP A 590 24.59 11.27 0.81
CA ASP A 590 25.83 12.02 0.55
C ASP A 590 25.55 13.34 -0.16
N GLU A 591 24.62 13.37 -1.11
CA GLU A 591 24.25 14.61 -1.82
C GLU A 591 23.48 15.59 -0.91
N VAL A 592 22.62 15.11 0.03
CA VAL A 592 22.01 15.98 1.05
C VAL A 592 23.06 16.61 1.94
N GLU A 593 24.08 15.85 2.37
CA GLU A 593 25.18 16.35 3.18
C GLU A 593 25.95 17.44 2.43
N LYS A 594 26.35 17.19 1.19
CA LYS A 594 27.05 18.13 0.32
C LYS A 594 26.25 19.43 0.10
N LEU A 595 24.96 19.33 -0.28
CA LEU A 595 24.11 20.49 -0.50
C LEU A 595 23.90 21.30 0.79
N THR A 596 23.86 20.63 1.96
CA THR A 596 23.80 21.30 3.27
C THR A 596 25.06 22.12 3.51
N ASP A 597 26.24 21.55 3.28
CA ASP A 597 27.52 22.24 3.45
C ASP A 597 27.64 23.46 2.49
N GLU A 598 27.18 23.32 1.24
CA GLU A 598 27.13 24.42 0.26
C GLU A 598 26.25 25.59 0.74
N ILE A 599 25.06 25.28 1.27
CA ILE A 599 24.11 26.27 1.78
C ILE A 599 24.67 26.97 3.02
N GLU A 600 25.27 26.24 3.95
CA GLU A 600 25.91 26.79 5.17
C GLU A 600 27.07 27.73 4.81
N GLN A 601 27.92 27.36 3.84
CA GLN A 601 29.04 28.20 3.37
C GLN A 601 28.55 29.48 2.67
N ALA A 602 27.44 29.42 1.95
CA ALA A 602 26.88 30.59 1.26
C ALA A 602 26.21 31.61 2.24
N ASN A 603 25.82 31.15 3.43
CA ASN A 603 25.19 31.99 4.45
C ASN A 603 26.19 32.59 5.46
N ASN A 604 27.47 32.13 5.47
CA ASN A 604 28.57 32.64 6.25
C ASN A 604 29.43 33.65 5.44
#